data_7c89b31745055f37819f6ff199bf1ba4
#
_entry.id   7c89b31745055f37819f6ff199bf1ba4
#
_cell.length_a   1.000
_cell.length_b   1.000
_cell.length_c   1.000
_cell.angle_alpha   90.00
_cell.angle_beta   90.00
_cell.angle_gamma   90.00
#
_symmetry.space_group_name_H-M   'P 1'
#
loop_
_entity.id
_entity.type
_entity.pdbx_description
1 polymer ?
#
loop_
_entity_poly.entity_id
_entity_poly.type
_entity_poly.pdbx_seq_one_letter_code
_entity_poly.pdbx_strand_id
1 'polypeptide(L)'
;MTVEILLKHLQKRHNIRCIAGEFGLSNTVIWYHNLEEIRNIRYINGGEIIILKGSFCDGDEWLSRYVREAIRNKASGVIIYTGRSFPKVPQSIIDECNQLEFPLLALPWTERLVDLTNSIAHKIIGENRKDEMIAVALENAIISPDNVGAFVPTLSGVGYLNTSEVCVLWIGRKDNQPITLFLMDSIKLGELNGERQFSFPFNGGFVVVFFNQTDSERAASAKVFLNALQKIFDGTELYCGISESISGVSNLRKCYRQALCDFYFAQRENK
;
A
#
# COMPACT_ATOMS: atom_id res chain seq x y z
N MET A 1 1.35 -3.35 2.34
CA MET A 1 2.65 -3.57 3.03
C MET A 1 3.72 -3.93 2.02
N THR A 2 5.02 -3.89 2.37
CA THR A 2 6.11 -4.26 1.44
C THR A 2 6.48 -5.74 1.54
N VAL A 3 7.17 -6.26 0.49
CA VAL A 3 7.75 -7.62 0.50
C VAL A 3 8.71 -7.80 1.67
N GLU A 4 9.48 -6.76 2.04
CA GLU A 4 10.40 -6.79 3.19
C GLU A 4 9.67 -7.05 4.51
N ILE A 5 8.58 -6.33 4.76
CA ILE A 5 7.76 -6.49 5.96
C ILE A 5 7.14 -7.90 6.01
N LEU A 6 6.64 -8.37 4.86
CA LEU A 6 6.10 -9.72 4.74
C LEU A 6 7.18 -10.77 5.00
N LEU A 7 8.35 -10.63 4.36
CA LEU A 7 9.49 -11.56 4.54
C LEU A 7 9.91 -11.65 6.00
N LYS A 8 10.12 -10.51 6.68
CA LYS A 8 10.45 -10.47 8.12
C LYS A 8 9.38 -11.14 9.00
N HIS A 9 8.10 -11.02 8.61
CA HIS A 9 7.02 -11.71 9.32
C HIS A 9 7.08 -13.23 9.11
N LEU A 10 7.26 -13.67 7.87
CA LEU A 10 7.30 -15.08 7.51
C LEU A 10 8.51 -15.79 8.10
N GLN A 11 9.68 -15.14 8.16
CA GLN A 11 10.91 -15.69 8.75
C GLN A 11 10.78 -16.07 10.23
N LYS A 12 9.79 -15.54 10.94
CA LYS A 12 9.52 -15.92 12.35
C LYS A 12 8.95 -17.33 12.50
N ARG A 13 8.38 -17.91 11.43
CA ARG A 13 7.65 -19.19 11.48
C ARG A 13 8.03 -20.15 10.36
N HIS A 14 8.65 -19.65 9.30
CA HIS A 14 8.99 -20.38 8.10
C HIS A 14 10.47 -20.21 7.76
N ASN A 15 11.08 -21.24 7.20
CA ASN A 15 12.48 -21.19 6.74
C ASN A 15 12.56 -20.55 5.34
N ILE A 16 12.04 -19.31 5.22
CA ILE A 16 12.02 -18.54 3.97
C ILE A 16 13.19 -17.57 3.90
N ARG A 17 13.77 -17.38 2.71
CA ARG A 17 14.86 -16.44 2.49
C ARG A 17 14.73 -15.77 1.14
N CYS A 18 15.19 -14.52 1.03
CA CYS A 18 15.40 -13.87 -0.25
C CYS A 18 16.66 -14.48 -0.90
N ILE A 19 16.56 -14.87 -2.16
CA ILE A 19 17.67 -15.44 -2.93
C ILE A 19 18.06 -14.58 -4.13
N ALA A 20 17.22 -13.64 -4.51
CA ALA A 20 17.50 -12.65 -5.56
C ALA A 20 16.54 -11.45 -5.45
N GLY A 21 16.91 -10.34 -6.08
CA GLY A 21 16.07 -9.14 -6.22
C GLY A 21 15.88 -8.36 -4.92
N GLU A 22 16.90 -8.27 -4.06
CA GLU A 22 16.82 -7.57 -2.76
C GLU A 22 16.40 -6.10 -2.89
N PHE A 23 16.79 -5.41 -3.96
CA PHE A 23 16.40 -4.01 -4.20
C PHE A 23 14.90 -3.87 -4.45
N GLY A 24 14.22 -4.92 -4.89
CA GLY A 24 12.77 -4.97 -5.05
C GLY A 24 11.97 -5.32 -3.79
N LEU A 25 12.61 -5.49 -2.63
CA LEU A 25 11.91 -5.77 -1.37
C LEU A 25 10.99 -4.64 -0.90
N SER A 26 11.14 -3.44 -1.46
CA SER A 26 10.22 -2.31 -1.28
C SER A 26 8.90 -2.47 -2.06
N ASN A 27 8.77 -3.42 -3.00
CA ASN A 27 7.55 -3.65 -3.75
C ASN A 27 6.37 -3.92 -2.81
N THR A 28 5.22 -3.30 -3.12
CA THR A 28 4.01 -3.46 -2.30
C THR A 28 3.35 -4.81 -2.54
N VAL A 29 2.95 -5.47 -1.45
CA VAL A 29 2.15 -6.69 -1.47
C VAL A 29 0.73 -6.36 -1.03
N ILE A 30 -0.25 -6.60 -1.91
CA ILE A 30 -1.68 -6.43 -1.63
C ILE A 30 -2.38 -7.75 -1.33
N TRP A 31 -1.98 -8.84 -2.00
CA TRP A 31 -2.52 -10.19 -1.84
C TRP A 31 -1.50 -11.24 -2.27
N TYR A 32 -1.90 -12.50 -2.29
CA TYR A 32 -1.11 -13.62 -2.79
C TYR A 32 -1.94 -14.53 -3.71
N HIS A 33 -1.25 -15.21 -4.62
CA HIS A 33 -1.83 -16.27 -5.45
C HIS A 33 -0.93 -17.50 -5.49
N ASN A 34 -1.53 -18.68 -5.48
CA ASN A 34 -0.85 -19.92 -5.82
C ASN A 34 -1.06 -20.20 -7.30
N LEU A 35 -0.04 -19.94 -8.12
CA LEU A 35 -0.11 -20.08 -9.58
C LEU A 35 0.98 -21.02 -10.06
N GLU A 36 0.57 -22.14 -10.65
CA GLU A 36 1.48 -23.16 -11.17
C GLU A 36 1.72 -23.04 -12.67
N GLU A 37 0.81 -22.43 -13.43
CA GLU A 37 0.88 -22.30 -14.85
C GLU A 37 1.11 -20.88 -15.31
N ILE A 38 2.04 -20.68 -16.26
CA ILE A 38 2.39 -19.36 -16.81
C ILE A 38 1.16 -18.63 -17.35
N ARG A 39 0.26 -19.36 -18.04
CA ARG A 39 -0.95 -18.76 -18.64
C ARG A 39 -1.90 -18.11 -17.60
N ASN A 40 -1.83 -18.53 -16.34
CA ASN A 40 -2.69 -18.04 -15.28
C ASN A 40 -2.15 -16.74 -14.64
N ILE A 41 -0.89 -16.39 -14.87
CA ILE A 41 -0.27 -15.16 -14.33
C ILE A 41 -0.98 -13.91 -14.86
N ARG A 42 -1.55 -13.96 -16.08
CA ARG A 42 -2.32 -12.84 -16.66
C ARG A 42 -3.57 -12.42 -15.86
N TYR A 43 -4.00 -13.22 -14.90
CA TYR A 43 -5.18 -12.92 -14.08
C TYR A 43 -4.86 -12.16 -12.79
N ILE A 44 -3.59 -11.92 -12.48
CA ILE A 44 -3.24 -11.04 -11.39
C ILE A 44 -3.49 -9.56 -11.78
N ASN A 45 -3.79 -8.73 -10.78
CA ASN A 45 -4.07 -7.30 -10.98
C ASN A 45 -2.84 -6.42 -10.77
N GLY A 46 -1.72 -7.03 -10.37
CA GLY A 46 -0.49 -6.35 -9.96
C GLY A 46 -0.44 -6.09 -8.45
N GLY A 47 0.76 -6.22 -7.87
CA GLY A 47 0.95 -6.11 -6.42
C GLY A 47 0.71 -7.40 -5.64
N GLU A 48 0.41 -8.51 -6.29
CA GLU A 48 0.32 -9.81 -5.63
C GLU A 48 1.69 -10.50 -5.56
N ILE A 49 1.91 -11.23 -4.47
CA ILE A 49 3.04 -12.17 -4.39
C ILE A 49 2.58 -13.55 -4.86
N ILE A 50 3.35 -14.15 -5.76
CA ILE A 50 3.00 -15.44 -6.35
C ILE A 50 3.71 -16.56 -5.59
N ILE A 51 2.99 -17.65 -5.30
CA ILE A 51 3.54 -18.87 -4.71
C ILE A 51 3.63 -19.93 -5.81
N LEU A 52 4.85 -20.45 -6.03
CA LEU A 52 5.15 -21.44 -7.05
C LEU A 52 5.76 -22.69 -6.42
N LYS A 53 5.06 -23.84 -6.54
CA LYS A 53 5.59 -25.15 -6.12
C LYS A 53 6.35 -25.87 -7.23
N GLY A 54 6.09 -25.49 -8.48
CA GLY A 54 6.75 -26.04 -9.66
C GLY A 54 6.22 -27.40 -10.11
N SER A 55 4.93 -27.68 -9.87
CA SER A 55 4.29 -28.94 -10.27
C SER A 55 4.32 -29.16 -11.79
N PHE A 56 4.38 -28.07 -12.58
CA PHE A 56 4.40 -28.07 -14.04
C PHE A 56 5.70 -27.49 -14.60
N CYS A 57 6.76 -27.43 -13.78
CA CYS A 57 8.04 -26.90 -14.24
C CYS A 57 8.69 -27.87 -15.24
N ASP A 58 9.05 -27.32 -16.41
CA ASP A 58 9.74 -28.02 -17.47
C ASP A 58 11.12 -27.34 -17.75
N GLY A 59 11.97 -27.36 -16.74
CA GLY A 59 13.35 -26.88 -16.82
C GLY A 59 13.53 -25.38 -16.63
N ASP A 60 14.77 -24.94 -16.84
CA ASP A 60 15.22 -23.57 -16.55
C ASP A 60 14.58 -22.51 -17.44
N GLU A 61 14.37 -22.84 -18.73
CA GLU A 61 13.74 -21.94 -19.68
C GLU A 61 12.28 -21.65 -19.31
N TRP A 62 11.57 -22.67 -18.82
CA TRP A 62 10.21 -22.52 -18.33
C TRP A 62 10.17 -21.56 -17.13
N LEU A 63 11.09 -21.71 -16.17
CA LEU A 63 11.16 -20.86 -14.99
C LEU A 63 11.50 -19.41 -15.37
N SER A 64 12.43 -19.19 -16.30
CA SER A 64 12.74 -17.86 -16.83
C SER A 64 11.52 -17.19 -17.42
N ARG A 65 10.76 -17.91 -18.27
CA ARG A 65 9.50 -17.41 -18.84
C ARG A 65 8.48 -17.09 -17.78
N TYR A 66 8.37 -17.92 -16.74
CA TYR A 66 7.46 -17.72 -15.61
C TYR A 66 7.78 -16.41 -14.87
N VAL A 67 9.04 -16.20 -14.51
CA VAL A 67 9.50 -14.98 -13.82
C VAL A 67 9.25 -13.74 -14.68
N ARG A 68 9.58 -13.77 -15.96
CA ARG A 68 9.33 -12.64 -16.88
C ARG A 68 7.84 -12.31 -17.00
N GLU A 69 6.99 -13.33 -17.02
CA GLU A 69 5.53 -13.11 -17.08
C GLU A 69 5.01 -12.53 -15.77
N ALA A 70 5.53 -12.95 -14.63
CA ALA A 70 5.22 -12.37 -13.33
C ALA A 70 5.60 -10.88 -13.29
N ILE A 71 6.78 -10.51 -13.76
CA ILE A 71 7.24 -9.12 -13.85
C ILE A 71 6.34 -8.29 -14.76
N ARG A 72 6.00 -8.80 -15.96
CA ARG A 72 5.11 -8.11 -16.92
C ARG A 72 3.74 -7.79 -16.33
N ASN A 73 3.22 -8.70 -15.53
CA ASN A 73 1.93 -8.54 -14.86
C ASN A 73 2.05 -7.83 -13.50
N LYS A 74 3.21 -7.21 -13.21
CA LYS A 74 3.47 -6.40 -12.01
C LYS A 74 3.27 -7.16 -10.70
N ALA A 75 3.60 -8.46 -10.66
CA ALA A 75 3.70 -9.20 -9.41
C ALA A 75 4.72 -8.54 -8.49
N SER A 76 4.49 -8.58 -7.17
CA SER A 76 5.42 -8.01 -6.18
C SER A 76 6.68 -8.87 -5.98
N GLY A 77 6.59 -10.15 -6.31
CA GLY A 77 7.66 -11.13 -6.19
C GLY A 77 7.13 -12.55 -6.33
N VAL A 78 8.03 -13.51 -6.27
CA VAL A 78 7.69 -14.95 -6.31
C VAL A 78 8.29 -15.66 -5.09
N ILE A 79 7.48 -16.47 -4.41
CA ILE A 79 7.92 -17.46 -3.42
C ILE A 79 8.01 -18.81 -4.13
N ILE A 80 9.22 -19.34 -4.29
CA ILE A 80 9.47 -20.61 -4.95
C ILE A 80 9.77 -21.72 -3.94
N TYR A 81 9.08 -22.85 -4.06
CA TYR A 81 9.36 -24.03 -3.26
C TYR A 81 10.61 -24.76 -3.79
N THR A 82 11.64 -24.87 -2.97
CA THR A 82 12.92 -25.49 -3.32
C THR A 82 13.08 -26.88 -2.70
N GLY A 83 13.78 -27.78 -3.38
CA GLY A 83 14.15 -29.12 -2.88
C GLY A 83 13.51 -30.28 -3.62
N ARG A 84 12.34 -30.11 -4.26
CA ARG A 84 11.69 -31.17 -5.06
C ARG A 84 11.72 -30.85 -6.55
N SER A 85 10.83 -29.95 -6.99
CA SER A 85 10.78 -29.52 -8.40
C SER A 85 11.93 -28.59 -8.77
N PHE A 86 12.41 -27.82 -7.79
CA PHE A 86 13.55 -26.93 -7.93
C PHE A 86 14.62 -27.31 -6.90
N PRO A 87 15.47 -28.34 -7.15
CA PRO A 87 16.56 -28.70 -6.22
C PRO A 87 17.51 -27.53 -5.98
N LYS A 88 17.77 -26.74 -7.03
CA LYS A 88 18.52 -25.49 -6.98
C LYS A 88 17.94 -24.55 -8.04
N VAL A 89 17.72 -23.29 -7.65
CA VAL A 89 17.35 -22.25 -8.62
C VAL A 89 18.56 -21.94 -9.49
N PRO A 90 18.44 -21.92 -10.83
CA PRO A 90 19.53 -21.63 -11.72
C PRO A 90 20.13 -20.24 -11.50
N GLN A 91 21.47 -20.13 -11.62
CA GLN A 91 22.14 -18.84 -11.41
C GLN A 91 21.66 -17.77 -12.38
N SER A 92 21.36 -18.15 -13.64
CA SER A 92 20.81 -17.24 -14.64
C SER A 92 19.50 -16.56 -14.22
N ILE A 93 18.63 -17.30 -13.49
CA ILE A 93 17.37 -16.75 -12.96
C ILE A 93 17.64 -15.80 -11.80
N ILE A 94 18.58 -16.14 -10.92
CA ILE A 94 19.02 -15.29 -9.81
C ILE A 94 19.57 -13.97 -10.38
N ASP A 95 20.43 -14.04 -11.38
CA ASP A 95 21.04 -12.87 -12.00
C ASP A 95 19.99 -12.01 -12.71
N GLU A 96 19.03 -12.62 -13.42
CA GLU A 96 17.91 -11.93 -14.04
C GLU A 96 17.03 -11.22 -13.02
N CYS A 97 16.67 -11.89 -11.92
CA CYS A 97 15.88 -11.28 -10.84
C CYS A 97 16.63 -10.13 -10.15
N ASN A 98 17.95 -10.24 -9.96
CA ASN A 98 18.78 -9.17 -9.42
C ASN A 98 18.82 -7.96 -10.36
N GLN A 99 19.01 -8.20 -11.66
CA GLN A 99 19.06 -7.14 -12.67
C GLN A 99 17.73 -6.39 -12.79
N LEU A 100 16.60 -7.09 -12.63
CA LEU A 100 15.25 -6.55 -12.76
C LEU A 100 14.66 -6.12 -11.41
N GLU A 101 15.46 -6.17 -10.34
CA GLU A 101 15.05 -5.82 -8.97
C GLU A 101 13.75 -6.53 -8.55
N PHE A 102 13.62 -7.80 -8.96
CA PHE A 102 12.41 -8.58 -8.73
C PHE A 102 12.61 -9.62 -7.62
N PRO A 103 11.91 -9.50 -6.47
CA PRO A 103 12.08 -10.38 -5.33
C PRO A 103 11.79 -11.85 -5.65
N LEU A 104 12.80 -12.70 -5.45
CA LEU A 104 12.65 -14.14 -5.51
C LEU A 104 12.97 -14.73 -4.13
N LEU A 105 11.95 -15.30 -3.50
CA LEU A 105 12.03 -15.87 -2.15
C LEU A 105 12.02 -17.38 -2.25
N ALA A 106 12.94 -18.04 -1.57
CA ALA A 106 13.02 -19.51 -1.52
C ALA A 106 12.42 -20.04 -0.23
N LEU A 107 11.61 -21.08 -0.35
CA LEU A 107 10.99 -21.80 0.77
C LEU A 107 11.25 -23.32 0.58
N PRO A 108 11.70 -24.07 1.61
CA PRO A 108 11.87 -25.51 1.49
C PRO A 108 10.54 -26.22 1.18
N TRP A 109 10.58 -27.26 0.35
CA TRP A 109 9.41 -28.05 -0.04
C TRP A 109 8.72 -28.76 1.14
N THR A 110 9.42 -28.91 2.26
CA THR A 110 8.90 -29.49 3.51
C THR A 110 7.89 -28.58 4.22
N GLU A 111 7.90 -27.29 3.91
CA GLU A 111 6.94 -26.32 4.45
C GLU A 111 5.54 -26.54 3.84
N ARG A 112 4.54 -26.52 4.70
CA ARG A 112 3.16 -26.75 4.24
C ARG A 112 2.60 -25.48 3.62
N LEU A 113 2.01 -25.61 2.41
CA LEU A 113 1.41 -24.48 1.71
C LEU A 113 0.33 -23.79 2.55
N VAL A 114 -0.51 -24.57 3.26
CA VAL A 114 -1.59 -24.02 4.08
C VAL A 114 -1.07 -23.13 5.21
N ASP A 115 0.06 -23.50 5.83
CA ASP A 115 0.64 -22.72 6.93
C ASP A 115 1.26 -21.42 6.40
N LEU A 116 1.93 -21.48 5.24
CA LEU A 116 2.43 -20.30 4.55
C LEU A 116 1.30 -19.35 4.16
N THR A 117 0.27 -19.85 3.46
CA THR A 117 -0.84 -19.02 2.99
C THR A 117 -1.62 -18.39 4.15
N ASN A 118 -1.85 -19.13 5.23
CA ASN A 118 -2.45 -18.59 6.44
C ASN A 118 -1.59 -17.47 7.05
N SER A 119 -0.26 -17.66 7.13
CA SER A 119 0.65 -16.65 7.67
C SER A 119 0.63 -15.36 6.83
N ILE A 120 0.61 -15.49 5.48
CA ILE A 120 0.50 -14.34 4.56
C ILE A 120 -0.85 -13.65 4.73
N ALA A 121 -1.96 -14.41 4.68
CA ALA A 121 -3.31 -13.84 4.78
C ALA A 121 -3.52 -13.11 6.11
N HIS A 122 -3.11 -13.72 7.22
CA HIS A 122 -3.21 -13.08 8.54
C HIS A 122 -2.42 -11.76 8.62
N LYS A 123 -1.24 -11.72 7.99
CA LYS A 123 -0.43 -10.50 7.99
C LYS A 123 -1.08 -9.41 7.13
N ILE A 124 -1.55 -9.72 5.92
CA ILE A 124 -2.23 -8.78 5.03
C ILE A 124 -3.50 -8.22 5.69
N ILE A 125 -4.37 -9.12 6.18
CA ILE A 125 -5.63 -8.72 6.83
C ILE A 125 -5.37 -7.89 8.10
N GLY A 126 -4.32 -8.24 8.87
CA GLY A 126 -3.94 -7.50 10.05
C GLY A 126 -3.50 -6.06 9.75
N GLU A 127 -2.74 -5.85 8.69
CA GLU A 127 -2.35 -4.50 8.23
C GLU A 127 -3.57 -3.71 7.73
N ASN A 128 -4.43 -4.32 6.91
CA ASN A 128 -5.64 -3.67 6.41
C ASN A 128 -6.57 -3.24 7.57
N ARG A 129 -6.78 -4.11 8.57
CA ARG A 129 -7.57 -3.76 9.76
C ARG A 129 -6.97 -2.62 10.56
N LYS A 130 -5.64 -2.54 10.64
CA LYS A 130 -4.97 -1.43 11.30
C LYS A 130 -5.25 -0.11 10.58
N ASP A 131 -5.15 -0.10 9.26
CA ASP A 131 -5.44 1.08 8.44
C ASP A 131 -6.91 1.49 8.55
N GLU A 132 -7.85 0.53 8.54
CA GLU A 132 -9.27 0.79 8.78
C GLU A 132 -9.52 1.41 10.16
N MET A 133 -8.88 0.90 11.21
CA MET A 133 -9.01 1.44 12.56
C MET A 133 -8.47 2.87 12.65
N ILE A 134 -7.36 3.17 11.98
CA ILE A 134 -6.80 4.54 11.92
C ILE A 134 -7.76 5.47 11.17
N ALA A 135 -8.28 5.05 10.00
CA ALA A 135 -9.24 5.83 9.22
C ALA A 135 -10.47 6.18 10.07
N VAL A 136 -11.10 5.19 10.70
CA VAL A 136 -12.26 5.39 11.60
C VAL A 136 -11.93 6.33 12.77
N ALA A 137 -10.74 6.22 13.36
CA ALA A 137 -10.33 7.12 14.44
C ALA A 137 -10.15 8.57 13.94
N LEU A 138 -9.56 8.77 12.75
CA LEU A 138 -9.43 10.10 12.15
C LEU A 138 -10.80 10.68 11.73
N GLU A 139 -11.70 9.87 11.21
CA GLU A 139 -13.09 10.27 10.95
C GLU A 139 -13.79 10.71 12.22
N ASN A 140 -13.67 9.96 13.32
CA ASN A 140 -14.22 10.33 14.62
C ASN A 140 -13.65 11.64 15.15
N ALA A 141 -12.35 11.90 14.96
CA ALA A 141 -11.73 13.16 15.36
C ALA A 141 -12.29 14.36 14.53
N ILE A 142 -12.70 14.13 13.29
CA ILE A 142 -13.34 15.15 12.44
C ILE A 142 -14.83 15.32 12.81
N ILE A 143 -15.57 14.22 12.96
CA ILE A 143 -17.04 14.25 13.17
C ILE A 143 -17.38 14.63 14.61
N SER A 144 -16.68 14.08 15.59
CA SER A 144 -17.00 14.16 17.01
C SER A 144 -15.76 14.48 17.85
N PRO A 145 -15.13 15.66 17.70
CA PRO A 145 -13.86 16.01 18.35
C PRO A 145 -13.95 16.03 19.89
N ASP A 146 -15.14 16.22 20.44
CA ASP A 146 -15.36 16.22 21.89
C ASP A 146 -15.30 14.79 22.48
N ASN A 147 -15.51 13.76 21.67
CA ASN A 147 -15.43 12.36 22.09
C ASN A 147 -14.01 11.82 21.94
N VAL A 148 -13.06 12.38 22.68
CA VAL A 148 -11.63 12.04 22.62
C VAL A 148 -11.33 10.55 22.86
N GLY A 149 -12.17 9.88 23.65
CA GLY A 149 -12.07 8.44 23.93
C GLY A 149 -12.26 7.56 22.69
N ALA A 150 -12.96 8.05 21.66
CA ALA A 150 -13.22 7.31 20.44
C ALA A 150 -12.03 7.27 19.46
N PHE A 151 -11.05 8.16 19.59
CA PHE A 151 -9.97 8.25 18.63
C PHE A 151 -8.56 8.36 19.22
N VAL A 152 -8.39 9.07 20.35
CA VAL A 152 -7.06 9.30 20.95
C VAL A 152 -6.31 8.01 21.26
N PRO A 153 -6.91 6.96 21.87
CA PRO A 153 -6.18 5.72 22.15
C PRO A 153 -5.63 5.04 20.88
N THR A 154 -6.45 4.97 19.84
CA THR A 154 -6.05 4.36 18.55
C THR A 154 -4.95 5.17 17.88
N LEU A 155 -5.11 6.49 17.77
CA LEU A 155 -4.14 7.38 17.12
C LEU A 155 -2.82 7.42 17.88
N SER A 156 -2.86 7.48 19.21
CA SER A 156 -1.65 7.45 20.04
C SER A 156 -0.90 6.12 19.93
N GLY A 157 -1.62 5.01 19.79
CA GLY A 157 -1.05 3.68 19.61
C GLY A 157 -0.26 3.52 18.31
N VAL A 158 -0.45 4.40 17.33
CA VAL A 158 0.29 4.45 16.05
C VAL A 158 1.22 5.66 15.94
N GLY A 159 1.41 6.39 17.04
CA GLY A 159 2.36 7.52 17.10
C GLY A 159 1.75 8.89 16.76
N TYR A 160 0.44 8.98 16.48
CA TYR A 160 -0.25 10.26 16.24
C TYR A 160 -0.72 10.86 17.56
N LEU A 161 0.17 11.56 18.23
CA LEU A 161 -0.04 12.07 19.58
C LEU A 161 -0.93 13.31 19.62
N ASN A 162 -1.54 13.56 20.77
CA ASN A 162 -2.32 14.79 20.95
C ASN A 162 -1.44 16.06 20.96
N THR A 163 -0.12 15.91 21.04
CA THR A 163 0.87 16.99 20.88
C THR A 163 1.40 17.13 19.46
N SER A 164 0.99 16.24 18.53
CA SER A 164 1.43 16.31 17.14
C SER A 164 0.85 17.55 16.45
N GLU A 165 1.68 18.22 15.66
CA GLU A 165 1.22 19.21 14.70
C GLU A 165 0.45 18.48 13.58
N VAL A 166 -0.80 18.90 13.33
CA VAL A 166 -1.68 18.30 12.33
C VAL A 166 -2.05 19.31 11.25
N CYS A 167 -2.03 18.87 10.01
CA CYS A 167 -2.49 19.61 8.85
C CYS A 167 -3.32 18.68 7.97
N VAL A 168 -4.36 19.20 7.34
CA VAL A 168 -5.25 18.44 6.46
C VAL A 168 -5.16 18.97 5.05
N LEU A 169 -4.96 18.07 4.10
CA LEU A 169 -5.19 18.29 2.69
C LEU A 169 -6.51 17.59 2.30
N TRP A 170 -7.42 18.32 1.68
CA TRP A 170 -8.64 17.77 1.11
C TRP A 170 -8.59 17.86 -0.41
N ILE A 171 -8.87 16.74 -1.10
CA ILE A 171 -8.83 16.63 -2.54
C ILE A 171 -10.21 16.22 -3.03
N GLY A 172 -10.72 16.93 -4.01
CA GLY A 172 -12.01 16.65 -4.63
C GLY A 172 -12.00 16.89 -6.13
N ARG A 173 -13.07 16.43 -6.78
CA ARG A 173 -13.28 16.64 -8.22
C ARG A 173 -13.95 17.98 -8.48
N LYS A 174 -13.58 18.63 -9.58
CA LYS A 174 -14.20 19.90 -10.03
C LYS A 174 -15.72 19.77 -10.23
N ASP A 175 -16.16 18.62 -10.72
CA ASP A 175 -17.57 18.33 -11.01
C ASP A 175 -18.38 17.95 -9.75
N ASN A 176 -17.77 18.00 -8.56
CA ASN A 176 -18.32 17.60 -7.27
C ASN A 176 -18.86 16.16 -7.22
N GLN A 177 -18.51 15.31 -8.18
CA GLN A 177 -18.83 13.89 -8.11
C GLN A 177 -17.95 13.23 -7.04
N PRO A 178 -18.50 12.29 -6.25
CA PRO A 178 -17.75 11.68 -5.19
C PRO A 178 -16.59 10.83 -5.73
N ILE A 179 -15.47 10.85 -4.99
CA ILE A 179 -14.39 9.89 -5.14
C ILE A 179 -14.86 8.60 -4.49
N THR A 180 -15.23 7.59 -5.29
CA THR A 180 -15.82 6.34 -4.77
C THR A 180 -14.75 5.34 -4.31
N LEU A 181 -15.10 4.52 -3.30
CA LEU A 181 -14.23 3.46 -2.78
C LEU A 181 -13.75 2.48 -3.86
N PHE A 182 -14.57 2.17 -4.87
CA PHE A 182 -14.17 1.28 -5.97
C PHE A 182 -12.96 1.81 -6.77
N LEU A 183 -12.84 3.14 -6.92
CA LEU A 183 -11.68 3.77 -7.54
C LEU A 183 -10.48 3.80 -6.58
N MET A 184 -10.73 3.74 -5.28
CA MET A 184 -9.69 3.77 -4.25
C MET A 184 -8.92 2.46 -4.11
N ASP A 185 -9.55 1.31 -4.39
CA ASP A 185 -8.85 0.01 -4.45
C ASP A 185 -7.80 -0.02 -5.58
N SER A 186 -7.99 0.83 -6.59
CA SER A 186 -7.02 1.03 -7.68
C SER A 186 -5.83 1.91 -7.27
N ILE A 187 -5.98 2.70 -6.19
CA ILE A 187 -4.89 3.49 -5.61
C ILE A 187 -4.23 2.60 -4.57
N LYS A 188 -2.95 2.34 -4.74
CA LYS A 188 -2.13 1.69 -3.70
C LYS A 188 -1.91 2.67 -2.54
N LEU A 189 -2.97 2.98 -1.80
CA LEU A 189 -2.98 3.96 -0.70
C LEU A 189 -1.99 3.59 0.40
N GLY A 190 -1.82 2.30 0.66
CA GLY A 190 -0.83 1.82 1.61
C GLY A 190 0.61 2.24 1.28
N GLU A 191 0.91 2.53 0.00
CA GLU A 191 2.22 3.06 -0.42
C GLU A 191 2.39 4.55 -0.06
N LEU A 192 1.28 5.28 0.06
CA LEU A 192 1.28 6.71 0.36
C LEU A 192 1.12 6.99 1.85
N ASN A 193 0.62 6.03 2.63
CA ASN A 193 0.54 6.12 4.09
C ASN A 193 1.91 5.83 4.72
N GLY A 194 2.24 6.57 5.76
CA GLY A 194 3.51 6.45 6.48
C GLY A 194 3.39 6.92 7.93
N GLU A 195 4.49 6.89 8.66
CA GLU A 195 4.51 7.30 10.07
C GLU A 195 4.06 8.74 10.31
N ARG A 196 4.18 9.61 9.30
CA ARG A 196 3.90 11.04 9.41
C ARG A 196 2.78 11.52 8.49
N GLN A 197 2.04 10.60 7.86
CA GLN A 197 0.87 10.93 7.05
C GLN A 197 -0.07 9.74 6.92
N PHE A 198 -1.37 10.03 6.85
CA PHE A 198 -2.41 9.03 6.62
C PHE A 198 -3.50 9.58 5.72
N SER A 199 -3.99 8.76 4.81
CA SER A 199 -4.95 9.15 3.80
C SER A 199 -6.15 8.21 3.77
N PHE A 200 -7.34 8.76 3.57
CA PHE A 200 -8.59 8.01 3.51
C PHE A 200 -9.68 8.78 2.76
N PRO A 201 -10.68 8.08 2.19
CA PRO A 201 -11.85 8.72 1.59
C PRO A 201 -12.76 9.26 2.69
N PHE A 202 -13.28 10.47 2.52
CA PHE A 202 -14.22 11.06 3.46
C PHE A 202 -15.10 12.12 2.81
N ASN A 203 -16.43 12.05 3.04
CA ASN A 203 -17.43 13.00 2.51
C ASN A 203 -17.34 13.28 1.00
N GLY A 204 -17.12 12.25 0.20
CA GLY A 204 -17.06 12.35 -1.25
C GLY A 204 -15.74 12.88 -1.81
N GLY A 205 -14.79 13.22 -0.96
CA GLY A 205 -13.43 13.60 -1.31
C GLY A 205 -12.38 12.63 -0.75
N PHE A 206 -11.14 13.05 -0.84
CA PHE A 206 -9.99 12.34 -0.33
C PHE A 206 -9.25 13.21 0.68
N VAL A 207 -9.09 12.70 1.88
CA VAL A 207 -8.42 13.39 2.98
C VAL A 207 -7.02 12.83 3.18
N VAL A 208 -6.03 13.71 3.30
CA VAL A 208 -4.68 13.37 3.76
C VAL A 208 -4.42 14.17 5.03
N VAL A 209 -4.09 13.47 6.11
CA VAL A 209 -3.67 14.07 7.37
C VAL A 209 -2.16 13.97 7.46
N PHE A 210 -1.50 15.09 7.63
CA PHE A 210 -0.07 15.20 7.86
C PHE A 210 0.21 15.41 9.35
N PHE A 211 1.25 14.75 9.85
CA PHE A 211 1.69 14.83 11.26
C PHE A 211 3.13 15.28 11.34
N ASN A 212 3.40 16.36 12.07
CA ASN A 212 4.75 16.87 12.34
C ASN A 212 5.58 17.05 11.06
N GLN A 213 4.97 17.48 9.97
CA GLN A 213 5.65 17.78 8.71
C GLN A 213 5.85 19.28 8.51
N THR A 214 6.95 19.66 7.89
CA THR A 214 7.20 21.02 7.40
C THR A 214 6.37 21.35 6.16
N ASP A 215 6.25 22.64 5.83
CA ASP A 215 5.53 23.08 4.63
C ASP A 215 6.07 22.45 3.34
N SER A 216 7.41 22.34 3.24
CA SER A 216 8.04 21.73 2.07
C SER A 216 7.78 20.23 1.95
N GLU A 217 7.75 19.50 3.06
CA GLU A 217 7.40 18.07 3.09
C GLU A 217 5.94 17.87 2.70
N ARG A 218 5.01 18.68 3.24
CA ARG A 218 3.59 18.64 2.90
C ARG A 218 3.35 18.91 1.42
N ALA A 219 4.01 19.94 0.87
CA ALA A 219 3.89 20.28 -0.55
C ALA A 219 4.39 19.14 -1.47
N ALA A 220 5.50 18.50 -1.12
CA ALA A 220 6.02 17.35 -1.84
C ALA A 220 5.05 16.15 -1.78
N SER A 221 4.54 15.83 -0.60
CA SER A 221 3.56 14.77 -0.40
C SER A 221 2.26 15.05 -1.14
N ALA A 222 1.70 16.26 -1.04
CA ALA A 222 0.48 16.66 -1.74
C ALA A 222 0.60 16.46 -3.26
N LYS A 223 1.76 16.81 -3.84
CA LYS A 223 2.02 16.59 -5.27
C LYS A 223 2.01 15.10 -5.64
N VAL A 224 2.55 14.24 -4.78
CA VAL A 224 2.53 12.78 -4.99
C VAL A 224 1.09 12.26 -4.98
N PHE A 225 0.27 12.65 -4.00
CA PHE A 225 -1.14 12.28 -3.92
C PHE A 225 -1.95 12.77 -5.12
N LEU A 226 -1.80 14.04 -5.50
CA LEU A 226 -2.48 14.60 -6.66
C LEU A 226 -2.12 13.87 -7.95
N ASN A 227 -0.83 13.58 -8.17
CA ASN A 227 -0.38 12.84 -9.34
C ASN A 227 -0.92 11.40 -9.37
N ALA A 228 -1.00 10.74 -8.22
CA ALA A 228 -1.57 9.40 -8.12
C ALA A 228 -3.06 9.40 -8.45
N LEU A 229 -3.81 10.34 -7.90
CA LEU A 229 -5.25 10.50 -8.16
C LEU A 229 -5.52 10.92 -9.61
N GLN A 230 -4.73 11.83 -10.18
CA GLN A 230 -4.88 12.28 -11.57
C GLN A 230 -4.75 11.15 -12.60
N LYS A 231 -3.87 10.17 -12.34
CA LYS A 231 -3.73 8.98 -13.21
C LYS A 231 -4.98 8.09 -13.21
N ILE A 232 -5.78 8.15 -12.15
CA ILE A 232 -7.00 7.35 -12.01
C ILE A 232 -8.20 8.09 -12.60
N PHE A 233 -8.25 9.40 -12.37
CA PHE A 233 -9.31 10.29 -12.87
C PHE A 233 -8.88 10.98 -14.17
N ASP A 234 -8.44 10.19 -15.15
CA ASP A 234 -8.01 10.71 -16.45
C ASP A 234 -9.09 11.61 -17.09
N GLY A 235 -8.70 12.82 -17.49
CA GLY A 235 -9.59 13.82 -18.05
C GLY A 235 -10.46 14.58 -17.04
N THR A 236 -10.37 14.30 -15.72
CA THR A 236 -11.11 15.03 -14.68
C THR A 236 -10.18 16.00 -13.95
N GLU A 237 -10.57 17.27 -13.84
CA GLU A 237 -9.82 18.24 -13.03
C GLU A 237 -10.02 17.95 -11.53
N LEU A 238 -8.92 17.85 -10.81
CA LEU A 238 -8.89 17.73 -9.35
C LEU A 238 -8.47 19.06 -8.74
N TYR A 239 -9.17 19.47 -7.70
CA TYR A 239 -8.82 20.60 -6.86
C TYR A 239 -8.45 20.12 -5.47
N CYS A 240 -7.66 20.90 -4.79
CA CYS A 240 -7.32 20.64 -3.40
C CYS A 240 -7.35 21.91 -2.57
N GLY A 241 -7.60 21.74 -1.29
CA GLY A 241 -7.42 22.78 -0.29
C GLY A 241 -6.59 22.25 0.87
N ILE A 242 -5.80 23.09 1.49
CA ILE A 242 -4.90 22.74 2.58
C ILE A 242 -5.15 23.64 3.80
N SER A 243 -5.13 23.03 4.99
CA SER A 243 -5.25 23.79 6.23
C SER A 243 -3.92 24.37 6.69
N GLU A 244 -3.99 25.32 7.63
CA GLU A 244 -2.86 25.61 8.49
C GLU A 244 -2.50 24.40 9.35
N SER A 245 -1.25 24.39 9.87
CA SER A 245 -0.81 23.41 10.87
C SER A 245 -1.27 23.83 12.26
N ILE A 246 -1.90 22.93 12.99
CA ILE A 246 -2.44 23.20 14.33
C ILE A 246 -2.01 22.05 15.25
N SER A 247 -1.58 22.36 16.46
CA SER A 247 -1.21 21.34 17.44
C SER A 247 -2.44 20.59 17.97
N GLY A 248 -2.34 19.26 18.05
CA GLY A 248 -3.30 18.35 18.64
C GLY A 248 -4.29 17.71 17.67
N VAL A 249 -4.36 16.37 17.69
CA VAL A 249 -5.31 15.59 16.87
C VAL A 249 -6.78 15.96 17.13
N SER A 250 -7.12 16.52 18.29
CA SER A 250 -8.44 17.02 18.60
C SER A 250 -8.84 18.24 17.76
N ASN A 251 -7.87 18.90 17.09
CA ASN A 251 -8.11 20.01 16.18
C ASN A 251 -8.32 19.57 14.72
N LEU A 252 -8.33 18.28 14.43
CA LEU A 252 -8.52 17.78 13.05
C LEU A 252 -9.80 18.29 12.38
N ARG A 253 -10.90 18.44 13.14
CA ARG A 253 -12.13 19.06 12.60
C ARG A 253 -11.91 20.49 12.11
N LYS A 254 -11.11 21.28 12.82
CA LYS A 254 -10.80 22.66 12.42
C LYS A 254 -9.95 22.67 11.16
N CYS A 255 -8.90 21.83 11.11
CA CYS A 255 -8.05 21.68 9.94
C CYS A 255 -8.86 21.21 8.71
N TYR A 256 -9.72 20.19 8.89
CA TYR A 256 -10.60 19.70 7.82
C TYR A 256 -11.50 20.80 7.25
N ARG A 257 -12.12 21.61 8.11
CA ARG A 257 -12.97 22.72 7.67
C ARG A 257 -12.20 23.79 6.92
N GLN A 258 -11.00 24.14 7.36
CA GLN A 258 -10.14 25.09 6.65
C GLN A 258 -9.77 24.56 5.27
N ALA A 259 -9.31 23.31 5.17
CA ALA A 259 -8.96 22.67 3.91
C ALA A 259 -10.17 22.62 2.94
N LEU A 260 -11.35 22.32 3.45
CA LEU A 260 -12.57 22.30 2.65
C LEU A 260 -12.97 23.72 2.15
N CYS A 261 -12.81 24.74 2.97
CA CYS A 261 -13.03 26.14 2.56
C CYS A 261 -12.05 26.56 1.47
N ASP A 262 -10.77 26.23 1.62
CA ASP A 262 -9.71 26.51 0.65
C ASP A 262 -9.97 25.81 -0.68
N PHE A 263 -10.39 24.55 -0.66
CA PHE A 263 -10.84 23.82 -1.85
C PHE A 263 -11.96 24.54 -2.61
N TYR A 264 -13.02 24.97 -1.92
CA TYR A 264 -14.12 25.67 -2.57
C TYR A 264 -13.72 27.04 -3.11
N PHE A 265 -12.77 27.70 -2.46
CA PHE A 265 -12.19 28.94 -2.95
C PHE A 265 -11.40 28.71 -4.24
N ALA A 266 -10.49 27.72 -4.25
CA ALA A 266 -9.72 27.36 -5.44
C ALA A 266 -10.64 26.97 -6.64
N GLN A 267 -11.73 26.24 -6.36
CA GLN A 267 -12.70 25.85 -7.39
C GLN A 267 -13.43 27.07 -8.02
N ARG A 268 -13.61 28.15 -7.26
CA ARG A 268 -14.30 29.37 -7.75
C ARG A 268 -13.39 30.30 -8.53
N GLU A 269 -12.12 30.42 -8.16
CA GLU A 269 -11.18 31.32 -8.81
C GLU A 269 -10.74 30.85 -10.20
N ASN A 270 -10.75 29.55 -10.45
CA ASN A 270 -10.36 28.94 -11.73
C ASN A 270 -11.54 28.75 -12.70
N LYS A 271 -12.49 29.71 -12.74
CA LYS A 271 -13.54 29.76 -13.76
C LYS A 271 -13.03 30.33 -15.08
#